data_7817e623e07f7f66e92fcfb79e05643e
#
_entry.id   7817e623e07f7f66e92fcfb79e05643e
#
_cell.length_a   1.000
_cell.length_b   1.000
_cell.length_c   1.000
_cell.angle_alpha   90.00
_cell.angle_beta   90.00
_cell.angle_gamma   90.00
#
_symmetry.space_group_name_H-M   'P 1'
#
loop_
_entity.id
_entity.type
_entity.pdbx_description
1 polymer ?
#
loop_
_entity_poly.entity_id
_entity_poly.type
_entity_poly.pdbx_seq_one_letter_code
_entity_poly.pdbx_strand_id
1 'polypeptide(L)'
;EITTRLVGSEMCIRDSNWSGGKDSALALYRILQEGVYEVVSLLTTVSRDTRRSPMHGIPIWLLRRQAGSIGLPLEVVELPANGSMEEYEAAMSEAVDRFKELGLRHFIFGDICLEDVRAYRERRLAPCGITVVEPLWGRDTKAVAEEFFASGLRTVVVTTNAALLDERFVGREYDRAFVAELPEEVDPCGENGEFHTVCYAGGMFRI
;
A
#
# COMPACT_ATOMS: atom_id res chain seq x y z
N GLU A 1 16.74 -8.24 27.30
CA GLU A 1 16.03 -9.53 27.48
C GLU A 1 15.00 -9.64 26.36
N ILE A 2 15.35 -10.44 25.36
CA ILE A 2 14.41 -10.82 24.28
C ILE A 2 13.54 -11.92 24.90
N THR A 3 12.33 -11.59 25.25
CA THR A 3 11.36 -12.54 25.75
C THR A 3 11.01 -13.54 24.65
N THR A 4 11.43 -14.77 24.84
CA THR A 4 11.01 -15.97 24.12
C THR A 4 9.49 -16.07 24.19
N ARG A 5 8.79 -15.71 23.13
CA ARG A 5 7.33 -15.87 23.06
C ARG A 5 6.97 -16.82 21.94
N LEU A 6 6.54 -18.01 22.38
CA LEU A 6 5.78 -19.04 21.67
C LEU A 6 6.46 -19.79 20.52
N VAL A 7 7.09 -20.87 20.87
CA VAL A 7 7.19 -22.08 20.05
C VAL A 7 5.78 -22.64 19.88
N GLY A 8 5.20 -22.61 18.65
CA GLY A 8 3.95 -23.33 18.39
C GLY A 8 2.93 -22.74 17.44
N SER A 9 3.17 -21.55 16.85
CA SER A 9 2.42 -21.12 15.66
C SER A 9 3.42 -20.79 14.55
N GLU A 10 3.23 -21.36 13.37
CA GLU A 10 3.96 -20.91 12.18
C GLU A 10 3.62 -19.43 12.02
N MET A 11 4.54 -18.53 12.42
CA MET A 11 4.39 -17.10 12.15
C MET A 11 4.44 -16.93 10.64
N CYS A 12 3.28 -16.62 10.05
CA CYS A 12 3.21 -16.36 8.62
C CYS A 12 3.99 -15.09 8.32
N ILE A 13 5.12 -15.24 7.65
CA ILE A 13 5.98 -14.13 7.22
C ILE A 13 5.28 -13.44 6.03
N ARG A 14 5.14 -12.10 6.11
CA ARG A 14 4.40 -11.30 5.13
C ARG A 14 5.21 -10.14 4.60
N ASP A 15 4.95 -9.80 3.34
CA ASP A 15 5.37 -8.56 2.71
C ASP A 15 4.16 -7.65 2.46
N SER A 16 4.36 -6.34 2.55
CA SER A 16 3.30 -5.36 2.29
C SER A 16 3.60 -4.59 1.02
N ASN A 17 2.69 -4.66 0.04
CA ASN A 17 2.77 -3.82 -1.15
C ASN A 17 2.56 -2.35 -0.76
N TRP A 18 3.64 -1.56 -0.90
CA TRP A 18 3.73 -0.21 -0.38
C TRP A 18 3.63 0.82 -1.49
N SER A 19 2.46 1.42 -1.65
CA SER A 19 2.27 2.58 -2.53
C SER A 19 2.69 3.91 -1.90
N GLY A 20 2.79 3.95 -0.57
CA GLY A 20 3.04 5.16 0.20
C GLY A 20 1.80 6.00 0.49
N GLY A 21 0.64 5.61 -0.04
CA GLY A 21 -0.65 6.27 0.16
C GLY A 21 -1.41 5.77 1.39
N LYS A 22 -2.59 6.37 1.63
CA LYS A 22 -3.42 6.10 2.81
C LYS A 22 -3.87 4.64 2.93
N ASP A 23 -4.23 3.98 1.82
CA ASP A 23 -4.83 2.63 1.87
C ASP A 23 -3.77 1.58 2.17
N SER A 24 -2.60 1.65 1.53
CA SER A 24 -1.47 0.79 1.88
C SER A 24 -1.01 1.03 3.33
N ALA A 25 -1.06 2.28 3.81
CA ALA A 25 -0.71 2.60 5.19
C ALA A 25 -1.73 2.05 6.19
N LEU A 26 -3.04 2.18 5.91
CA LEU A 26 -4.08 1.64 6.77
C LEU A 26 -4.08 0.10 6.78
N ALA A 27 -3.88 -0.53 5.62
CA ALA A 27 -3.78 -1.98 5.53
C ALA A 27 -2.61 -2.51 6.38
N LEU A 28 -1.43 -1.90 6.23
CA LEU A 28 -0.27 -2.25 7.05
C LEU A 28 -0.51 -2.00 8.54
N TYR A 29 -1.08 -0.84 8.90
CA TYR A 29 -1.40 -0.50 10.28
C TYR A 29 -2.31 -1.55 10.93
N ARG A 30 -3.38 -1.97 10.25
CA ARG A 30 -4.28 -3.04 10.74
C ARG A 30 -3.54 -4.33 11.03
N ILE A 31 -2.74 -4.79 10.06
CA ILE A 31 -1.97 -6.04 10.21
C ILE A 31 -1.00 -5.97 11.40
N LEU A 32 -0.34 -4.82 11.60
CA LEU A 32 0.55 -4.62 12.74
C LEU A 32 -0.21 -4.58 14.07
N GLN A 33 -1.43 -4.02 14.11
CA GLN A 33 -2.27 -3.98 15.31
C GLN A 33 -2.84 -5.37 15.66
N GLU A 34 -3.22 -6.17 14.67
CA GLU A 34 -3.69 -7.54 14.88
C GLU A 34 -2.62 -8.43 15.52
N GLY A 35 -1.34 -8.18 15.24
CA GLY A 35 -0.20 -8.87 15.85
C GLY A 35 -0.15 -10.39 15.56
N VAL A 36 -0.92 -10.85 14.58
CA VAL A 36 -0.98 -12.26 14.17
C VAL A 36 0.11 -12.60 13.18
N TYR A 37 0.62 -11.58 12.49
CA TYR A 37 1.56 -11.72 11.38
C TYR A 37 2.83 -10.90 11.62
N GLU A 38 3.96 -11.45 11.18
CA GLU A 38 5.21 -10.72 11.12
C GLU A 38 5.36 -10.09 9.73
N VAL A 39 5.34 -8.77 9.66
CA VAL A 39 5.67 -8.03 8.43
C VAL A 39 7.18 -7.80 8.41
N VAL A 40 7.85 -8.35 7.40
CA VAL A 40 9.32 -8.32 7.32
C VAL A 40 9.85 -7.28 6.36
N SER A 41 9.06 -6.87 5.36
CA SER A 41 9.45 -5.86 4.37
C SER A 41 8.24 -5.15 3.77
N LEU A 42 8.54 -4.04 3.09
CA LEU A 42 7.64 -3.30 2.23
C LEU A 42 8.12 -3.49 0.79
N LEU A 43 7.21 -3.80 -0.13
CA LEU A 43 7.51 -3.93 -1.56
C LEU A 43 6.93 -2.76 -2.33
N THR A 44 7.72 -2.12 -3.16
CA THR A 44 7.23 -1.07 -4.07
C THR A 44 7.78 -1.25 -5.48
N THR A 45 7.01 -0.79 -6.46
CA THR A 45 7.47 -0.69 -7.84
C THR A 45 7.78 0.76 -8.18
N VAL A 46 8.84 0.99 -8.94
CA VAL A 46 9.19 2.32 -9.45
C VAL A 46 9.58 2.23 -10.92
N SER A 47 9.29 3.29 -11.67
CA SER A 47 9.84 3.44 -13.01
C SER A 47 11.36 3.66 -12.91
N ARG A 48 12.12 2.92 -13.71
CA ARG A 48 13.58 3.03 -13.78
C ARG A 48 14.03 4.44 -14.17
N ASP A 49 13.30 5.06 -15.10
CA ASP A 49 13.68 6.36 -15.68
C ASP A 49 13.31 7.54 -14.77
N THR A 50 12.08 7.52 -14.23
CA THR A 50 11.59 8.63 -13.41
C THR A 50 11.92 8.48 -11.92
N ARG A 51 12.26 7.27 -11.48
CA ARG A 51 12.48 6.92 -10.07
C ARG A 51 11.27 7.24 -9.18
N ARG A 52 10.07 7.08 -9.77
CA ARG A 52 8.77 7.34 -9.11
C ARG A 52 7.87 6.11 -9.22
N SER A 53 6.96 5.96 -8.26
CA SER A 53 5.91 4.93 -8.34
C SER A 53 4.99 5.22 -9.54
N PRO A 54 4.58 4.19 -10.30
CA PRO A 54 3.84 4.39 -11.56
C PRO A 54 2.50 5.11 -11.37
N MET A 55 1.71 4.71 -10.38
CA MET A 55 0.35 5.22 -10.18
C MET A 55 0.33 6.57 -9.46
N HIS A 56 1.09 6.69 -8.38
CA HIS A 56 1.01 7.86 -7.48
C HIS A 56 2.09 8.92 -7.76
N GLY A 57 3.05 8.64 -8.63
CA GLY A 57 4.14 9.56 -8.93
C GLY A 57 5.08 9.87 -7.75
N ILE A 58 5.01 9.07 -6.68
CA ILE A 58 5.78 9.28 -5.45
C ILE A 58 7.26 8.94 -5.71
N PRO A 59 8.19 9.86 -5.42
CA PRO A 59 9.61 9.60 -5.65
C PRO A 59 10.15 8.56 -4.65
N ILE A 60 11.05 7.70 -5.13
CA ILE A 60 11.62 6.59 -4.34
C ILE A 60 12.27 7.05 -3.02
N TRP A 61 12.88 8.24 -2.98
CA TRP A 61 13.49 8.73 -1.75
C TRP A 61 12.46 8.94 -0.64
N LEU A 62 11.23 9.33 -1.00
CA LEU A 62 10.14 9.51 -0.04
C LEU A 62 9.63 8.17 0.46
N LEU A 63 9.45 7.18 -0.44
CA LEU A 63 9.08 5.82 -0.07
C LEU A 63 10.11 5.17 0.88
N ARG A 64 11.40 5.39 0.62
CA ARG A 64 12.48 4.96 1.52
C ARG A 64 12.44 5.65 2.88
N ARG A 65 12.11 6.95 2.91
CA ARG A 65 11.97 7.69 4.16
C ARG A 65 10.77 7.19 4.97
N GLN A 66 9.65 6.90 4.31
CA GLN A 66 8.48 6.27 4.96
C GLN A 66 8.87 4.92 5.56
N ALA A 67 9.47 4.03 4.79
CA ALA A 67 9.91 2.72 5.25
C ALA A 67 10.86 2.80 6.45
N GLY A 68 11.85 3.70 6.40
CA GLY A 68 12.77 3.95 7.50
C GLY A 68 12.05 4.46 8.76
N SER A 69 11.05 5.34 8.62
CA SER A 69 10.23 5.83 9.74
C SER A 69 9.34 4.73 10.34
N ILE A 70 8.86 3.80 9.53
CA ILE A 70 8.10 2.63 9.99
C ILE A 70 9.03 1.63 10.68
N GLY A 71 10.28 1.55 10.23
CA GLY A 71 11.29 0.61 10.73
C GLY A 71 11.27 -0.74 9.98
N LEU A 72 10.78 -0.75 8.74
CA LEU A 72 10.79 -1.91 7.86
C LEU A 72 11.69 -1.65 6.65
N PRO A 73 12.41 -2.66 6.13
CA PRO A 73 13.16 -2.54 4.88
C PRO A 73 12.21 -2.31 3.71
N LEU A 74 12.66 -1.59 2.68
CA LEU A 74 11.93 -1.37 1.43
C LEU A 74 12.60 -2.11 0.29
N GLU A 75 11.94 -3.12 -0.23
CA GLU A 75 12.29 -3.78 -1.48
C GLU A 75 11.74 -3.01 -2.67
N VAL A 76 12.58 -2.78 -3.66
CA VAL A 76 12.22 -1.96 -4.83
C VAL A 76 12.34 -2.78 -6.10
N VAL A 77 11.24 -2.92 -6.83
CA VAL A 77 11.22 -3.49 -8.17
C VAL A 77 11.25 -2.36 -9.18
N GLU A 78 12.33 -2.29 -9.96
CA GLU A 78 12.49 -1.29 -10.99
C GLU A 78 11.87 -1.78 -12.31
N LEU A 79 10.85 -1.06 -12.76
CA LEU A 79 10.14 -1.36 -14.00
C LEU A 79 10.69 -0.49 -15.15
N PRO A 80 10.82 -1.02 -16.36
CA PRO A 80 11.17 -0.22 -17.52
C PRO A 80 10.07 0.80 -17.82
N ALA A 81 10.44 2.04 -18.22
CA ALA A 81 9.49 3.14 -18.38
C ALA A 81 8.43 2.91 -19.46
N ASN A 82 8.80 2.21 -20.53
CA ASN A 82 7.91 1.82 -21.63
C ASN A 82 7.88 0.29 -21.77
N GLY A 83 8.03 -0.41 -20.64
CA GLY A 83 8.06 -1.87 -20.61
C GLY A 83 6.75 -2.48 -21.11
N SER A 84 6.89 -3.55 -21.86
CA SER A 84 5.75 -4.39 -22.19
C SER A 84 5.19 -5.04 -20.91
N MET A 85 3.97 -5.56 -21.00
CA MET A 85 3.40 -6.36 -19.92
C MET A 85 4.31 -7.55 -19.57
N GLU A 86 4.99 -8.13 -20.56
CA GLU A 86 5.93 -9.25 -20.38
C GLU A 86 7.14 -8.84 -19.52
N GLU A 87 7.71 -7.65 -19.75
CA GLU A 87 8.84 -7.14 -18.97
C GLU A 87 8.42 -6.81 -17.53
N TYR A 88 7.20 -6.26 -17.36
CA TYR A 88 6.60 -6.07 -16.04
C TYR A 88 6.45 -7.39 -15.30
N GLU A 89 5.86 -8.39 -15.97
CA GLU A 89 5.64 -9.71 -15.41
C GLU A 89 6.96 -10.43 -15.07
N ALA A 90 7.98 -10.29 -15.91
CA ALA A 90 9.30 -10.86 -15.65
C ALA A 90 9.94 -10.24 -14.39
N ALA A 91 9.92 -8.91 -14.27
CA ALA A 91 10.47 -8.20 -13.11
C ALA A 91 9.73 -8.58 -11.81
N MET A 92 8.40 -8.69 -11.86
CA MET A 92 7.60 -9.10 -10.72
C MET A 92 7.82 -10.58 -10.36
N SER A 93 7.97 -11.46 -11.35
CA SER A 93 8.26 -12.89 -11.11
C SER A 93 9.61 -13.08 -10.41
N GLU A 94 10.65 -12.37 -10.86
CA GLU A 94 11.96 -12.40 -10.20
C GLU A 94 11.88 -11.93 -8.73
N ALA A 95 11.12 -10.86 -8.45
CA ALA A 95 10.90 -10.40 -7.10
C ALA A 95 10.17 -11.45 -6.25
N VAL A 96 9.10 -12.05 -6.79
CA VAL A 96 8.32 -13.10 -6.12
C VAL A 96 9.20 -14.32 -5.81
N ASP A 97 10.07 -14.76 -6.72
CA ASP A 97 10.96 -15.91 -6.47
C ASP A 97 11.95 -15.62 -5.34
N ARG A 98 12.54 -14.42 -5.29
CA ARG A 98 13.38 -13.99 -4.16
C ARG A 98 12.64 -14.03 -2.83
N PHE A 99 11.39 -13.54 -2.81
CA PHE A 99 10.59 -13.56 -1.59
C PHE A 99 10.23 -14.98 -1.15
N LYS A 100 9.97 -15.89 -2.08
CA LYS A 100 9.74 -17.31 -1.76
C LYS A 100 10.97 -17.97 -1.11
N GLU A 101 12.17 -17.64 -1.59
CA GLU A 101 13.43 -18.11 -1.00
C GLU A 101 13.61 -17.62 0.45
N LEU A 102 13.11 -16.42 0.75
CA LEU A 102 13.07 -15.86 2.10
C LEU A 102 11.93 -16.44 2.98
N GLY A 103 11.13 -17.35 2.44
CA GLY A 103 10.03 -17.99 3.17
C GLY A 103 8.73 -17.19 3.21
N LEU A 104 8.63 -16.09 2.46
CA LEU A 104 7.41 -15.28 2.37
C LEU A 104 6.29 -16.07 1.71
N ARG A 105 5.08 -16.00 2.28
CA ARG A 105 3.89 -16.73 1.83
C ARG A 105 2.67 -15.84 1.62
N HIS A 106 2.73 -14.57 2.03
CA HIS A 106 1.59 -13.67 1.96
C HIS A 106 2.04 -12.29 1.49
N PHE A 107 1.26 -11.70 0.61
CA PHE A 107 1.39 -10.30 0.20
C PHE A 107 0.16 -9.52 0.63
N ILE A 108 0.39 -8.39 1.32
CA ILE A 108 -0.65 -7.50 1.81
C ILE A 108 -0.85 -6.39 0.78
N PHE A 109 -2.12 -6.12 0.45
CA PHE A 109 -2.51 -5.02 -0.42
C PHE A 109 -3.56 -4.14 0.25
N GLY A 110 -3.64 -2.88 -0.15
CA GLY A 110 -4.56 -1.90 0.41
C GLY A 110 -5.83 -1.67 -0.42
N ASP A 111 -6.15 -2.53 -1.37
CA ASP A 111 -7.31 -2.35 -2.23
C ASP A 111 -8.61 -2.60 -1.46
N ILE A 112 -9.66 -1.81 -1.80
CA ILE A 112 -10.96 -1.88 -1.14
C ILE A 112 -11.99 -2.60 -2.02
N CYS A 113 -12.04 -2.31 -3.33
CA CYS A 113 -13.11 -2.82 -4.19
C CYS A 113 -12.73 -3.14 -5.64
N LEU A 114 -11.44 -3.10 -6.02
CA LEU A 114 -11.00 -3.30 -7.40
C LEU A 114 -10.91 -4.79 -7.77
N GLU A 115 -12.04 -5.41 -8.11
CA GLU A 115 -12.16 -6.87 -8.39
C GLU A 115 -11.20 -7.36 -9.47
N ASP A 116 -11.06 -6.62 -10.57
CA ASP A 116 -10.17 -6.98 -11.68
C ASP A 116 -8.70 -7.04 -11.23
N VAL A 117 -8.29 -6.09 -10.39
CA VAL A 117 -6.94 -6.00 -9.84
C VAL A 117 -6.69 -7.18 -8.90
N ARG A 118 -7.63 -7.45 -8.00
CA ARG A 118 -7.56 -8.60 -7.08
C ARG A 118 -7.47 -9.92 -7.85
N ALA A 119 -8.38 -10.16 -8.79
CA ALA A 119 -8.40 -11.37 -9.60
C ALA A 119 -7.11 -11.55 -10.40
N TYR A 120 -6.52 -10.45 -10.91
CA TYR A 120 -5.22 -10.48 -11.57
C TYR A 120 -4.11 -10.92 -10.61
N ARG A 121 -4.03 -10.33 -9.41
CA ARG A 121 -3.03 -10.67 -8.40
C ARG A 121 -3.15 -12.12 -7.93
N GLU A 122 -4.36 -12.58 -7.62
CA GLU A 122 -4.61 -13.96 -7.20
C GLU A 122 -4.16 -14.96 -8.27
N ARG A 123 -4.50 -14.71 -9.55
CA ARG A 123 -4.06 -15.57 -10.67
C ARG A 123 -2.54 -15.61 -10.83
N ARG A 124 -1.83 -14.52 -10.51
CA ARG A 124 -0.37 -14.44 -10.67
C ARG A 124 0.38 -15.01 -9.46
N LEU A 125 -0.12 -14.82 -8.27
CA LEU A 125 0.57 -15.15 -7.02
C LEU A 125 0.24 -16.57 -6.50
N ALA A 126 -1.00 -17.05 -6.72
CA ALA A 126 -1.41 -18.37 -6.26
C ALA A 126 -0.53 -19.52 -6.82
N PRO A 127 -0.15 -19.55 -8.12
CA PRO A 127 0.76 -20.57 -8.64
C PRO A 127 2.15 -20.53 -7.98
N CYS A 128 2.54 -19.38 -7.42
CA CYS A 128 3.79 -19.21 -6.69
C CYS A 128 3.68 -19.64 -5.21
N GLY A 129 2.51 -20.08 -4.76
CA GLY A 129 2.26 -20.42 -3.36
C GLY A 129 2.16 -19.19 -2.44
N ILE A 130 1.83 -18.02 -3.00
CA ILE A 130 1.64 -16.77 -2.25
C ILE A 130 0.16 -16.46 -2.15
N THR A 131 -0.29 -16.18 -0.94
CA THR A 131 -1.66 -15.77 -0.63
C THR A 131 -1.77 -14.24 -0.66
N VAL A 132 -2.76 -13.72 -1.36
CA VAL A 132 -3.14 -12.30 -1.34
C VAL A 132 -3.94 -12.01 -0.06
N VAL A 133 -3.57 -10.94 0.64
CA VAL A 133 -4.23 -10.49 1.87
C VAL A 133 -4.64 -9.03 1.68
N GLU A 134 -5.93 -8.77 1.74
CA GLU A 134 -6.52 -7.45 1.55
C GLU A 134 -7.39 -7.09 2.77
N PRO A 135 -6.80 -6.47 3.81
CA PRO A 135 -7.51 -6.18 5.06
C PRO A 135 -8.68 -5.22 4.91
N LEU A 136 -8.70 -4.43 3.83
CA LEU A 136 -9.74 -3.43 3.56
C LEU A 136 -10.81 -3.91 2.58
N TRP A 137 -10.65 -5.10 2.01
CA TRP A 137 -11.48 -5.59 0.92
C TRP A 137 -12.97 -5.68 1.27
N GLY A 138 -13.81 -5.19 0.35
CA GLY A 138 -15.27 -5.26 0.43
C GLY A 138 -15.89 -4.40 1.51
N ARG A 139 -15.13 -3.49 2.09
CA ARG A 139 -15.60 -2.59 3.15
C ARG A 139 -16.21 -1.32 2.55
N ASP A 140 -17.15 -0.75 3.28
CA ASP A 140 -17.69 0.57 2.97
C ASP A 140 -16.60 1.64 3.06
N THR A 141 -16.45 2.45 2.01
CA THR A 141 -15.35 3.44 1.91
C THR A 141 -15.47 4.56 2.94
N LYS A 142 -16.69 4.93 3.38
CA LYS A 142 -16.88 5.88 4.48
C LYS A 142 -16.39 5.30 5.81
N ALA A 143 -16.68 4.01 6.04
CA ALA A 143 -16.18 3.33 7.22
C ALA A 143 -14.65 3.17 7.21
N VAL A 144 -14.04 2.94 6.05
CA VAL A 144 -12.58 2.90 5.88
C VAL A 144 -11.96 4.27 6.15
N ALA A 145 -12.55 5.34 5.64
CA ALA A 145 -12.11 6.72 5.91
C ALA A 145 -12.14 7.04 7.42
N GLU A 146 -13.24 6.71 8.11
CA GLU A 146 -13.36 6.92 9.55
C GLU A 146 -12.33 6.11 10.35
N GLU A 147 -12.06 4.87 9.95
CA GLU A 147 -11.01 4.06 10.57
C GLU A 147 -9.61 4.67 10.34
N PHE A 148 -9.35 5.20 9.14
CA PHE A 148 -8.11 5.91 8.86
C PHE A 148 -7.94 7.10 9.82
N PHE A 149 -8.98 7.91 10.02
CA PHE A 149 -8.93 9.05 10.96
C PHE A 149 -8.74 8.60 12.41
N ALA A 150 -9.33 7.49 12.80
CA ALA A 150 -9.17 6.92 14.14
C ALA A 150 -7.78 6.31 14.38
N SER A 151 -7.10 5.86 13.33
CA SER A 151 -5.75 5.26 13.42
C SER A 151 -4.66 6.26 13.84
N GLY A 152 -4.93 7.55 13.72
CA GLY A 152 -3.96 8.62 13.91
C GLY A 152 -2.93 8.75 12.78
N LEU A 153 -3.08 7.99 11.69
CA LEU A 153 -2.29 8.19 10.47
C LEU A 153 -2.56 9.56 9.87
N ARG A 154 -1.51 10.18 9.33
CA ARG A 154 -1.61 11.49 8.68
C ARG A 154 -1.15 11.40 7.24
N THR A 155 -1.96 11.95 6.34
CA THR A 155 -1.71 11.88 4.91
C THR A 155 -2.13 13.18 4.22
N VAL A 156 -1.45 13.50 3.13
CA VAL A 156 -1.72 14.67 2.29
C VAL A 156 -2.11 14.22 0.89
N VAL A 157 -3.06 14.89 0.28
CA VAL A 157 -3.43 14.71 -1.12
C VAL A 157 -2.34 15.31 -2.01
N VAL A 158 -1.78 14.51 -2.91
CA VAL A 158 -0.64 14.92 -3.75
C VAL A 158 -1.01 15.13 -5.22
N THR A 159 -2.12 14.55 -5.64
CA THR A 159 -2.67 14.75 -6.99
C THR A 159 -4.16 14.50 -7.01
N THR A 160 -4.86 15.15 -7.92
CA THR A 160 -6.27 14.94 -8.21
C THR A 160 -6.45 14.65 -9.70
N ASN A 161 -7.50 13.92 -10.04
CA ASN A 161 -7.97 13.81 -11.41
C ASN A 161 -8.83 15.04 -11.71
N ALA A 162 -8.32 15.96 -12.52
CA ALA A 162 -8.99 17.24 -12.82
C ALA A 162 -10.38 17.09 -13.47
N ALA A 163 -10.70 15.91 -14.02
CA ALA A 163 -12.04 15.64 -14.55
C ALA A 163 -13.06 15.31 -13.45
N LEU A 164 -12.61 14.92 -12.25
CA LEU A 164 -13.44 14.44 -11.15
C LEU A 164 -13.35 15.33 -9.91
N LEU A 165 -12.16 15.88 -9.63
CA LEU A 165 -11.90 16.65 -8.42
C LEU A 165 -10.97 17.83 -8.70
N ASP A 166 -11.39 19.01 -8.25
CA ASP A 166 -10.68 20.29 -8.43
C ASP A 166 -9.27 20.27 -7.81
N GLU A 167 -8.32 20.94 -8.47
CA GLU A 167 -6.91 21.03 -8.01
C GLU A 167 -6.73 21.70 -6.64
N ARG A 168 -7.72 22.49 -6.17
CA ARG A 168 -7.71 23.11 -4.83
C ARG A 168 -7.59 22.10 -3.68
N PHE A 169 -7.90 20.84 -3.95
CA PHE A 169 -7.79 19.75 -2.99
C PHE A 169 -6.35 19.22 -2.87
N VAL A 170 -5.46 19.52 -3.81
CA VAL A 170 -4.04 19.15 -3.73
C VAL A 170 -3.35 19.93 -2.61
N GLY A 171 -2.54 19.23 -1.83
CA GLY A 171 -1.83 19.78 -0.67
C GLY A 171 -2.66 19.83 0.62
N ARG A 172 -3.93 19.44 0.57
CA ARG A 172 -4.77 19.34 1.77
C ARG A 172 -4.49 18.06 2.55
N GLU A 173 -4.61 18.13 3.86
CA GLU A 173 -4.70 16.94 4.72
C GLU A 173 -5.96 16.15 4.36
N TYR A 174 -5.83 14.84 4.31
CA TYR A 174 -6.97 13.94 4.20
C TYR A 174 -7.55 13.69 5.60
N ASP A 175 -8.57 14.45 5.92
CA ASP A 175 -9.27 14.44 7.20
C ASP A 175 -10.80 14.49 7.02
N ARG A 176 -11.55 14.56 8.12
CA ARG A 176 -13.02 14.65 8.06
C ARG A 176 -13.52 15.90 7.34
N ALA A 177 -12.80 17.01 7.45
CA ALA A 177 -13.18 18.25 6.75
C ALA A 177 -12.96 18.10 5.24
N PHE A 178 -11.87 17.47 4.84
CA PHE A 178 -11.63 17.14 3.43
C PHE A 178 -12.76 16.28 2.85
N VAL A 179 -13.12 15.18 3.53
CA VAL A 179 -14.17 14.26 3.04
C VAL A 179 -15.54 14.94 3.02
N ALA A 180 -15.84 15.82 3.97
CA ALA A 180 -17.11 16.56 4.01
C ALA A 180 -17.27 17.58 2.87
N GLU A 181 -16.16 18.01 2.27
CA GLU A 181 -16.17 18.95 1.12
C GLU A 181 -16.10 18.26 -0.25
N LEU A 182 -15.95 16.91 -0.28
CA LEU A 182 -15.94 16.19 -1.55
C LEU A 182 -17.32 16.28 -2.24
N PRO A 183 -17.34 16.40 -3.57
CA PRO A 183 -18.57 16.20 -4.35
C PRO A 183 -19.21 14.83 -4.05
N GLU A 184 -20.53 14.74 -4.15
CA GLU A 184 -21.29 13.52 -3.80
C GLU A 184 -20.87 12.30 -4.62
N GLU A 185 -20.46 12.51 -5.87
CA GLU A 185 -20.00 11.51 -6.83
C GLU A 185 -18.56 11.03 -6.60
N VAL A 186 -17.79 11.70 -5.74
CA VAL A 186 -16.40 11.36 -5.44
C VAL A 186 -16.32 10.37 -4.27
N ASP A 187 -15.65 9.25 -4.49
CA ASP A 187 -15.47 8.26 -3.45
C ASP A 187 -14.63 8.82 -2.28
N PRO A 188 -15.06 8.66 -1.02
CA PRO A 188 -14.32 9.15 0.14
C PRO A 188 -12.87 8.65 0.23
N CYS A 189 -12.60 7.46 -0.31
CA CYS A 189 -11.26 6.88 -0.36
C CYS A 189 -10.52 7.13 -1.68
N GLY A 190 -11.19 7.71 -2.71
CA GLY A 190 -10.58 7.95 -4.02
C GLY A 190 -10.34 6.66 -4.81
N GLU A 191 -11.18 5.64 -4.61
CA GLU A 191 -11.01 4.31 -5.22
C GLU A 191 -11.18 4.30 -6.75
N ASN A 192 -11.88 5.28 -7.32
CA ASN A 192 -12.02 5.42 -8.76
C ASN A 192 -10.93 6.32 -9.40
N GLY A 193 -9.85 6.59 -8.66
CA GLY A 193 -8.73 7.40 -9.12
C GLY A 193 -8.97 8.91 -9.07
N GLU A 194 -9.88 9.37 -8.22
CA GLU A 194 -10.20 10.79 -8.05
C GLU A 194 -9.04 11.58 -7.47
N PHE A 195 -8.32 10.99 -6.53
CA PHE A 195 -7.13 11.57 -5.91
C PHE A 195 -6.16 10.51 -5.39
N HIS A 196 -4.89 10.92 -5.25
CA HIS A 196 -3.86 10.11 -4.62
C HIS A 196 -3.23 10.84 -3.44
N THR A 197 -2.72 10.08 -2.48
CA THR A 197 -2.24 10.58 -1.21
C THR A 197 -0.83 10.09 -0.87
N VAL A 198 -0.17 10.80 0.04
CA VAL A 198 1.09 10.37 0.66
C VAL A 198 0.94 10.40 2.16
N CYS A 199 1.13 9.26 2.81
CA CYS A 199 1.14 9.14 4.25
C CYS A 199 2.52 9.56 4.79
N TYR A 200 2.55 10.41 5.83
CA TYR A 200 3.81 11.00 6.28
C TYR A 200 4.06 10.93 7.79
N ALA A 201 3.05 10.62 8.60
CA ALA A 201 3.18 10.56 10.05
C ALA A 201 2.04 9.80 10.73
N GLY A 202 2.16 9.64 12.04
CA GLY A 202 1.14 9.04 12.90
C GLY A 202 1.11 7.51 12.85
N GLY A 203 0.22 6.91 13.64
CA GLY A 203 0.04 5.47 13.66
C GLY A 203 1.34 4.70 13.92
N MET A 204 1.85 4.06 12.88
CA MET A 204 3.07 3.22 12.91
C MET A 204 4.37 3.98 12.57
N PHE A 205 4.28 5.24 12.12
CA PHE A 205 5.47 6.04 11.81
C PHE A 205 6.16 6.47 13.09
N ARG A 206 7.45 6.20 13.19
CA ARG A 206 8.32 6.64 14.28
C ARG A 206 8.91 8.00 13.91
N ILE A 207 8.88 8.93 14.85
CA ILE A 207 9.45 10.28 14.70
C ILE A 207 10.97 10.19 14.90
#